data_10ae01e8c24639e37acc3e8d76095dd1
#
_entry.id   10ae01e8c24639e37acc3e8d76095dd1
#
_cell.length_a   1.000
_cell.length_b   1.000
_cell.length_c   1.000
_cell.angle_alpha   90.00
_cell.angle_beta   90.00
_cell.angle_gamma   90.00
#
_symmetry.space_group_name_H-M   'P 1'
#
loop_
_entity.id
_entity.type
_entity.pdbx_description
1 polymer ?
#
loop_
_entity_poly.entity_id
_entity_poly.type
_entity_poly.pdbx_seq_one_letter_code
_entity_poly.pdbx_strand_id
1 'polypeptide(L)'
;QFEYNTTGGGTNSDDWTRRAWEPKYFEITGFVLADSLGGRGLSQLVPMKWWIGEDTGFFDEEDIRNSEYNIKRNWYYNNENMPDLYGKKATITDETWFTTFRLYPALTKFFYGRSENLSLTGSYRDRMKFRLSETYLLLCEARLGLNDISGAREAINVVRRRAHAPEITDSEMTMDFLLD
;
A
#
# COMPACT_ATOMS: atom_id res chain seq x y z
N GLN A 1 0.40 26.71 -8.99
CA GLN A 1 1.84 26.42 -9.13
C GLN A 1 2.37 26.15 -7.73
N PHE A 2 2.71 24.89 -7.43
CA PHE A 2 3.22 24.53 -6.10
C PHE A 2 4.70 24.85 -6.05
N GLU A 3 5.13 25.64 -5.07
CA GLU A 3 6.54 25.91 -4.86
C GLU A 3 7.21 24.71 -4.17
N TYR A 4 8.26 24.23 -4.79
CA TYR A 4 9.08 23.16 -4.25
C TYR A 4 9.99 23.70 -3.15
N ASN A 5 9.76 23.31 -1.92
CA ASN A 5 10.65 23.66 -0.84
C ASN A 5 11.84 22.69 -0.77
N THR A 6 12.97 23.11 -1.29
CA THR A 6 14.22 22.34 -1.29
C THR A 6 14.96 22.35 0.05
N THR A 7 14.55 23.17 1.00
CA THR A 7 15.38 23.50 2.17
C THR A 7 14.97 22.85 3.48
N GLY A 8 14.02 21.98 3.50
CA GLY A 8 13.74 21.46 4.81
C GLY A 8 12.61 20.50 4.96
N GLY A 9 12.80 19.33 4.56
CA GLY A 9 12.02 18.24 5.12
C GLY A 9 10.51 18.33 4.96
N GLY A 10 10.03 18.98 3.91
CA GLY A 10 8.70 18.70 3.38
C GLY A 10 7.51 19.07 4.25
N THR A 11 7.59 20.08 5.08
CA THR A 11 6.40 20.55 5.81
C THR A 11 5.39 21.27 4.92
N ASN A 12 5.78 21.65 3.72
CA ASN A 12 4.95 22.40 2.77
C ASN A 12 4.50 21.58 1.56
N SER A 13 4.71 20.27 1.57
CA SER A 13 4.19 19.39 0.54
C SER A 13 2.80 18.89 0.92
N ASP A 14 1.86 19.01 0.02
CA ASP A 14 0.48 18.53 0.22
C ASP A 14 0.38 16.99 0.21
N ASP A 15 1.41 16.28 -0.25
CA ASP A 15 1.42 14.83 -0.29
C ASP A 15 2.45 14.21 0.67
N TRP A 16 1.96 13.81 1.83
CA TRP A 16 2.72 13.10 2.86
C TRP A 16 2.54 11.58 2.80
N THR A 17 1.75 11.11 1.88
CA THR A 17 1.27 9.72 1.90
C THR A 17 2.41 8.72 1.85
N ARG A 18 3.43 8.96 1.03
CA ARG A 18 4.63 8.13 0.98
C ARG A 18 5.31 8.03 2.34
N ARG A 19 5.63 9.17 2.92
CA ARG A 19 6.32 9.26 4.22
C ARG A 19 5.55 8.56 5.34
N ALA A 20 4.23 8.66 5.32
CA ALA A 20 3.39 8.09 6.35
C ALA A 20 3.41 6.54 6.32
N TRP A 21 3.37 5.93 5.13
CA TRP A 21 3.18 4.49 4.96
C TRP A 21 4.45 3.68 4.78
N GLU A 22 5.58 4.32 4.47
CA GLU A 22 6.82 3.60 4.21
C GLU A 22 7.63 3.33 5.48
N PRO A 23 8.28 2.14 5.58
CA PRO A 23 9.14 1.80 6.71
C PRO A 23 10.42 2.63 6.74
N LYS A 24 11.01 2.74 7.92
CA LYS A 24 12.33 3.38 8.15
C LYS A 24 13.48 2.43 7.85
N TYR A 25 13.39 1.67 6.76
CA TYR A 25 14.35 0.62 6.40
C TYR A 25 15.81 1.10 6.41
N PHE A 26 16.05 2.36 6.05
CA PHE A 26 17.38 2.97 6.00
C PHE A 26 18.06 3.14 7.38
N GLU A 27 17.33 2.93 8.48
CA GLU A 27 17.89 2.87 9.84
C GLU A 27 18.43 1.48 10.19
N ILE A 28 18.26 0.49 9.32
CA ILE A 28 18.78 -0.85 9.49
C ILE A 28 20.12 -0.95 8.77
N THR A 29 21.14 -1.47 9.45
CA THR A 29 22.45 -1.75 8.89
C THR A 29 22.31 -2.63 7.63
N GLY A 30 22.94 -2.24 6.54
CA GLY A 30 22.83 -2.93 5.24
C GLY A 30 21.87 -2.30 4.26
N PHE A 31 21.07 -1.31 4.70
CA PHE A 31 20.25 -0.51 3.79
C PHE A 31 20.81 0.90 3.61
N VAL A 32 20.61 1.43 2.41
CA VAL A 32 20.76 2.85 2.06
C VAL A 32 19.48 3.35 1.41
N LEU A 33 19.24 4.66 1.49
CA LEU A 33 18.08 5.26 0.84
C LEU A 33 18.10 5.01 -0.68
N ALA A 34 16.98 4.54 -1.21
CA ALA A 34 16.83 4.30 -2.63
C ALA A 34 15.38 4.55 -3.09
N ASP A 35 15.21 5.09 -4.30
CA ASP A 35 13.88 5.28 -4.91
C ASP A 35 13.17 3.95 -5.14
N SER A 36 13.90 2.92 -5.52
CA SER A 36 13.38 1.56 -5.71
C SER A 36 12.81 0.94 -4.42
N LEU A 37 13.19 1.50 -3.26
CA LEU A 37 12.69 1.11 -1.95
C LEU A 37 11.70 2.13 -1.37
N GLY A 38 11.22 3.07 -2.19
CA GLY A 38 10.24 4.06 -1.80
C GLY A 38 10.81 5.37 -1.22
N GLY A 39 12.12 5.47 -1.05
CA GLY A 39 12.79 6.66 -0.48
C GLY A 39 12.72 6.71 1.04
N ARG A 40 12.57 7.90 1.64
CA ARG A 40 12.57 8.08 3.09
C ARG A 40 11.19 7.95 3.70
N GLY A 41 10.91 6.81 4.32
CA GLY A 41 9.70 6.60 5.12
C GLY A 41 9.80 7.12 6.56
N LEU A 42 8.67 7.35 7.21
CA LEU A 42 8.58 7.71 8.64
C LEU A 42 7.69 6.77 9.44
N SER A 43 7.02 5.84 8.79
CA SER A 43 6.20 4.82 9.47
C SER A 43 5.15 5.42 10.42
N GLN A 44 4.48 6.48 9.99
CA GLN A 44 3.41 7.08 10.78
C GLN A 44 2.13 6.24 10.77
N LEU A 45 1.93 5.50 9.70
CA LEU A 45 0.84 4.55 9.50
C LEU A 45 1.45 3.20 9.15
N VAL A 46 1.27 2.22 10.01
CA VAL A 46 1.82 0.88 9.85
C VAL A 46 0.66 -0.08 9.61
N PRO A 47 0.68 -0.82 8.50
CA PRO A 47 -0.39 -1.77 8.22
C PRO A 47 -0.39 -2.91 9.22
N MET A 48 -1.57 -3.37 9.58
CA MET A 48 -1.76 -4.47 10.51
C MET A 48 -1.43 -5.81 9.86
N LYS A 49 -0.88 -6.74 10.64
CA LYS A 49 -0.46 -8.06 10.17
C LYS A 49 -1.61 -8.86 9.55
N TRP A 50 -2.80 -8.77 10.13
CA TRP A 50 -3.99 -9.45 9.64
C TRP A 50 -4.41 -9.00 8.23
N TRP A 51 -4.04 -7.77 7.86
CA TRP A 51 -4.41 -7.19 6.56
C TRP A 51 -3.42 -7.57 5.45
N ILE A 52 -2.12 -7.38 5.65
CA ILE A 52 -1.11 -7.54 4.60
C ILE A 52 -0.02 -8.57 4.91
N GLY A 53 -0.14 -9.29 6.03
CA GLY A 53 0.75 -10.41 6.34
C GLY A 53 0.60 -11.56 5.33
N GLU A 54 1.63 -12.38 5.20
CA GLU A 54 1.64 -13.48 4.21
C GLU A 54 0.58 -14.56 4.51
N ASP A 55 0.30 -14.82 5.79
CA ASP A 55 -0.53 -15.96 6.21
C ASP A 55 -1.94 -15.56 6.67
N THR A 56 -2.43 -14.39 6.27
CA THR A 56 -3.69 -13.88 6.84
C THR A 56 -4.93 -14.32 6.09
N GLY A 57 -4.80 -14.68 4.81
CA GLY A 57 -5.92 -15.02 3.95
C GLY A 57 -6.89 -13.86 3.67
N PHE A 58 -6.51 -12.62 3.97
CA PHE A 58 -7.36 -11.45 3.71
C PHE A 58 -7.59 -11.22 2.21
N PHE A 59 -6.58 -11.47 1.40
CA PHE A 59 -6.70 -11.46 -0.05
C PHE A 59 -6.66 -12.88 -0.60
N ASP A 60 -7.48 -13.16 -1.58
CA ASP A 60 -7.38 -14.38 -2.37
C ASP A 60 -6.02 -14.46 -3.09
N GLU A 61 -5.55 -15.67 -3.36
CA GLU A 61 -4.24 -15.90 -3.98
C GLU A 61 -4.13 -15.23 -5.36
N GLU A 62 -5.23 -15.26 -6.13
CA GLU A 62 -5.29 -14.67 -7.47
C GLU A 62 -5.54 -13.16 -7.48
N ASP A 63 -5.85 -12.56 -6.34
CA ASP A 63 -6.15 -11.14 -6.24
C ASP A 63 -4.89 -10.31 -6.52
N ILE A 64 -4.92 -9.50 -7.59
CA ILE A 64 -3.78 -8.67 -7.97
C ILE A 64 -3.39 -7.64 -6.91
N ARG A 65 -4.29 -7.31 -5.99
CA ARG A 65 -4.00 -6.42 -4.85
C ARG A 65 -3.03 -7.07 -3.87
N ASN A 66 -2.97 -8.42 -3.83
CA ASN A 66 -2.02 -9.21 -3.03
C ASN A 66 -0.63 -9.35 -3.67
N SER A 67 -0.46 -8.89 -4.90
CA SER A 67 0.79 -9.03 -5.65
C SER A 67 1.94 -8.20 -5.04
N GLU A 68 3.18 -8.62 -5.31
CA GLU A 68 4.40 -7.87 -4.97
C GLU A 68 4.44 -6.45 -5.59
N TYR A 69 3.65 -6.19 -6.63
CA TYR A 69 3.48 -4.85 -7.21
C TYR A 69 2.65 -3.91 -6.34
N ASN A 70 1.82 -4.45 -5.45
CA ASN A 70 0.98 -3.67 -4.54
C ASN A 70 1.45 -3.74 -3.09
N ILE A 71 2.00 -4.89 -2.68
CA ILE A 71 2.49 -5.13 -1.33
C ILE A 71 3.93 -5.65 -1.42
N LYS A 72 4.89 -4.80 -1.12
CA LYS A 72 6.31 -5.19 -1.06
C LYS A 72 6.57 -5.95 0.24
N ARG A 73 6.63 -7.28 0.17
CA ARG A 73 6.95 -8.16 1.30
C ARG A 73 8.42 -8.51 1.37
N ASN A 74 9.10 -8.54 0.21
CA ASN A 74 10.49 -8.94 0.13
C ASN A 74 11.41 -7.72 0.10
N TRP A 75 12.27 -7.61 1.07
CA TRP A 75 13.26 -6.57 1.21
C TRP A 75 14.66 -7.17 1.09
N TYR A 76 15.51 -6.55 0.30
CA TYR A 76 16.88 -6.99 0.08
C TYR A 76 17.84 -5.85 0.43
N TYR A 77 18.89 -6.18 1.18
CA TYR A 77 19.91 -5.19 1.53
C TYR A 77 20.55 -4.61 0.28
N ASN A 78 20.66 -3.29 0.22
CA ASN A 78 21.11 -2.55 -0.97
C ASN A 78 22.35 -1.69 -0.76
N ASN A 79 23.08 -1.88 0.36
CA ASN A 79 24.31 -1.17 0.62
C ASN A 79 25.51 -1.93 0.04
N GLU A 80 26.04 -1.47 -1.09
CA GLU A 80 27.19 -2.07 -1.76
C GLU A 80 28.49 -2.04 -0.93
N ASN A 81 28.58 -1.11 0.05
CA ASN A 81 29.71 -1.06 0.98
C ASN A 81 29.68 -2.17 2.03
N MET A 82 28.66 -3.02 2.03
CA MET A 82 28.48 -4.15 2.94
C MET A 82 28.32 -5.46 2.17
N PRO A 83 29.34 -5.97 1.53
CA PRO A 83 29.26 -7.11 0.61
C PRO A 83 28.69 -8.37 1.25
N ASP A 84 28.90 -8.54 2.56
CA ASP A 84 28.38 -9.67 3.31
C ASP A 84 26.84 -9.66 3.45
N LEU A 85 26.20 -8.52 3.30
CA LEU A 85 24.75 -8.34 3.37
C LEU A 85 24.13 -8.05 2.00
N TYR A 86 24.83 -7.37 1.14
CA TYR A 86 24.33 -6.90 -0.16
C TYR A 86 23.61 -7.99 -0.94
N GLY A 87 22.39 -7.70 -1.38
CA GLY A 87 21.56 -8.62 -2.14
C GLY A 87 20.91 -9.74 -1.34
N LYS A 88 21.22 -9.91 -0.06
CA LYS A 88 20.54 -10.89 0.80
C LYS A 88 19.18 -10.38 1.25
N LYS A 89 18.22 -11.30 1.41
CA LYS A 89 16.89 -10.98 1.93
C LYS A 89 16.98 -10.59 3.40
N ALA A 90 16.39 -9.46 3.74
CA ALA A 90 16.23 -9.01 5.11
C ALA A 90 15.02 -9.71 5.77
N THR A 91 15.15 -10.03 7.06
CA THR A 91 14.08 -10.67 7.81
C THR A 91 13.17 -9.62 8.44
N ILE A 92 11.89 -9.73 8.19
CA ILE A 92 10.85 -8.99 8.90
C ILE A 92 10.52 -9.75 10.18
N THR A 93 10.56 -9.06 11.32
CA THR A 93 10.19 -9.61 12.62
C THR A 93 9.12 -8.75 13.27
N ASP A 94 8.44 -9.27 14.29
CA ASP A 94 7.46 -8.47 15.05
C ASP A 94 8.13 -7.24 15.71
N GLU A 95 9.40 -7.33 16.06
CA GLU A 95 10.18 -6.19 16.55
C GLU A 95 10.34 -5.11 15.47
N THR A 96 10.76 -5.50 14.27
CA THR A 96 10.95 -4.53 13.16
C THR A 96 9.64 -3.96 12.67
N TRP A 97 8.55 -4.71 12.78
CA TRP A 97 7.22 -4.31 12.32
C TRP A 97 6.49 -3.43 13.34
N PHE A 98 6.37 -3.87 14.58
CA PHE A 98 5.46 -3.24 15.57
C PHE A 98 6.17 -2.46 16.68
N THR A 99 7.47 -2.64 16.84
CA THR A 99 8.22 -1.96 17.92
C THR A 99 9.08 -0.84 17.35
N THR A 100 9.92 -1.15 16.37
CA THR A 100 10.85 -0.16 15.81
C THR A 100 10.32 0.51 14.52
N PHE A 101 9.30 -0.10 13.87
CA PHE A 101 8.71 0.38 12.62
C PHE A 101 9.73 0.56 11.49
N ARG A 102 10.78 -0.27 11.50
CA ARG A 102 11.90 -0.14 10.56
C ARG A 102 11.73 -1.00 9.33
N LEU A 103 11.04 -2.15 9.44
CA LEU A 103 10.84 -3.06 8.32
C LEU A 103 9.54 -3.82 8.48
N TYR A 104 8.67 -3.70 7.48
CA TYR A 104 7.38 -4.39 7.39
C TYR A 104 6.95 -4.48 5.92
N PRO A 105 5.94 -5.30 5.56
CA PRO A 105 5.34 -5.27 4.23
C PRO A 105 4.77 -3.88 3.93
N ALA A 106 5.19 -3.25 2.85
CA ALA A 106 4.83 -1.88 2.52
C ALA A 106 3.92 -1.81 1.29
N LEU A 107 2.96 -0.89 1.34
CA LEU A 107 2.06 -0.63 0.22
C LEU A 107 2.76 0.21 -0.85
N THR A 108 3.16 -0.42 -1.95
CA THR A 108 3.86 0.25 -3.05
C THR A 108 3.02 1.30 -3.77
N LYS A 109 1.71 1.27 -3.56
CA LYS A 109 0.77 2.28 -4.07
C LYS A 109 1.22 3.71 -3.74
N PHE A 110 1.92 3.90 -2.65
CA PHE A 110 2.40 5.20 -2.18
C PHE A 110 3.85 5.50 -2.56
N PHE A 111 4.56 4.55 -3.18
CA PHE A 111 5.91 4.76 -3.65
C PHE A 111 5.95 5.81 -4.76
N TYR A 112 6.97 6.65 -4.71
CA TYR A 112 7.21 7.68 -5.71
C TYR A 112 8.62 7.51 -6.26
N GLY A 113 8.72 6.88 -7.44
CA GLY A 113 9.98 6.46 -8.06
C GLY A 113 10.71 7.54 -8.84
N ARG A 114 10.53 8.82 -8.54
CA ARG A 114 11.22 9.94 -9.17
C ARG A 114 11.46 11.03 -8.16
N SER A 115 12.32 10.76 -7.20
CA SER A 115 12.72 11.77 -6.24
C SER A 115 14.12 12.25 -6.60
N GLU A 116 14.25 13.50 -7.02
CA GLU A 116 15.55 14.14 -7.19
C GLU A 116 16.32 14.21 -5.86
N ASN A 117 15.59 14.13 -4.77
CA ASN A 117 16.15 14.08 -3.42
C ASN A 117 15.44 13.00 -2.58
N LEU A 118 16.13 11.90 -2.34
CA LEU A 118 15.64 10.76 -1.55
C LEU A 118 15.25 11.11 -0.13
N SER A 119 15.82 12.19 0.42
CA SER A 119 15.51 12.66 1.77
C SER A 119 14.24 13.51 1.84
N LEU A 120 13.70 13.96 0.70
CA LEU A 120 12.47 14.74 0.66
C LEU A 120 11.27 13.86 1.00
N THR A 121 10.35 14.49 1.68
CA THR A 121 9.20 13.80 2.25
C THR A 121 7.93 14.00 1.43
N GLY A 122 7.90 15.01 0.59
CA GLY A 122 6.80 15.28 -0.32
C GLY A 122 6.92 14.54 -1.64
N SER A 123 5.81 14.39 -2.33
CA SER A 123 5.78 13.91 -3.69
C SER A 123 4.97 14.84 -4.59
N TYR A 124 5.30 14.86 -5.89
CA TYR A 124 4.53 15.56 -6.93
C TYR A 124 3.57 14.62 -7.64
N ARG A 125 3.19 13.57 -6.98
CA ARG A 125 2.29 12.57 -7.55
C ARG A 125 0.88 13.12 -7.62
N ASP A 126 0.25 12.94 -8.76
CA ASP A 126 -1.18 13.19 -8.92
C ASP A 126 -1.98 12.26 -8.02
N ARG A 127 -2.95 12.83 -7.32
CA ARG A 127 -3.89 12.08 -6.49
C ARG A 127 -5.18 11.85 -7.24
N MET A 128 -5.55 10.59 -7.38
CA MET A 128 -6.87 10.22 -7.87
C MET A 128 -7.92 10.61 -6.81
N LYS A 129 -8.78 11.56 -7.14
CA LYS A 129 -9.87 12.00 -6.23
C LYS A 129 -11.10 11.13 -6.36
N PHE A 130 -11.42 10.69 -7.57
CA PHE A 130 -12.56 9.84 -7.86
C PHE A 130 -12.13 8.65 -8.69
N ARG A 131 -12.68 7.48 -8.40
CA ARG A 131 -12.40 6.24 -9.11
C ARG A 131 -13.71 5.59 -9.54
N LEU A 132 -13.72 4.99 -10.71
CA LEU A 132 -14.88 4.24 -11.19
C LEU A 132 -15.27 3.10 -10.25
N SER A 133 -14.32 2.47 -9.58
CA SER A 133 -14.60 1.46 -8.55
C SER A 133 -15.44 2.00 -7.40
N GLU A 134 -15.19 3.22 -6.94
CA GLU A 134 -16.00 3.88 -5.93
C GLU A 134 -17.45 4.07 -6.42
N THR A 135 -17.64 4.48 -7.67
CA THR A 135 -18.97 4.59 -8.27
C THR A 135 -19.72 3.26 -8.27
N TYR A 136 -19.03 2.14 -8.57
CA TYR A 136 -19.64 0.80 -8.50
C TYR A 136 -19.97 0.37 -7.08
N LEU A 137 -19.15 0.71 -6.09
CA LEU A 137 -19.44 0.42 -4.69
C LEU A 137 -20.65 1.23 -4.19
N LEU A 138 -20.74 2.52 -4.53
CA LEU A 138 -21.92 3.34 -4.24
C LEU A 138 -23.19 2.82 -4.93
N LEU A 139 -23.07 2.34 -6.17
CA LEU A 139 -24.18 1.69 -6.87
C LEU A 139 -24.61 0.40 -6.16
N CYS A 140 -23.66 -0.40 -5.70
CA CYS A 140 -23.91 -1.60 -4.93
C CYS A 140 -24.70 -1.28 -3.65
N GLU A 141 -24.24 -0.30 -2.86
CA GLU A 141 -24.90 0.16 -1.65
C GLU A 141 -26.35 0.63 -1.91
N ALA A 142 -26.53 1.46 -2.94
CA ALA A 142 -27.86 1.95 -3.32
C ALA A 142 -28.81 0.80 -3.71
N ARG A 143 -28.33 -0.21 -4.44
CA ARG A 143 -29.14 -1.37 -4.82
C ARG A 143 -29.48 -2.26 -3.63
N LEU A 144 -28.54 -2.45 -2.70
CA LEU A 144 -28.82 -3.13 -1.43
C LEU A 144 -29.93 -2.41 -0.65
N GLY A 145 -29.89 -1.08 -0.56
CA GLY A 145 -30.94 -0.29 0.07
C GLY A 145 -32.30 -0.41 -0.59
N LEU A 146 -32.37 -0.78 -1.87
CA LEU A 146 -33.59 -1.05 -2.63
C LEU A 146 -33.97 -2.54 -2.63
N ASN A 147 -33.29 -3.42 -1.90
CA ASN A 147 -33.42 -4.88 -1.93
C ASN A 147 -33.17 -5.52 -3.30
N ASP A 148 -32.44 -4.85 -4.18
CA ASP A 148 -31.97 -5.42 -5.46
C ASP A 148 -30.64 -6.14 -5.24
N ILE A 149 -30.70 -7.33 -4.61
CA ILE A 149 -29.54 -8.12 -4.24
C ILE A 149 -28.73 -8.54 -5.48
N SER A 150 -29.38 -9.00 -6.51
CA SER A 150 -28.73 -9.44 -7.76
C SER A 150 -28.00 -8.27 -8.44
N GLY A 151 -28.62 -7.10 -8.49
CA GLY A 151 -27.99 -5.92 -9.04
C GLY A 151 -26.82 -5.40 -8.19
N ALA A 152 -26.93 -5.48 -6.87
CA ALA A 152 -25.83 -5.14 -5.94
C ALA A 152 -24.63 -6.06 -6.15
N ARG A 153 -24.86 -7.39 -6.18
CA ARG A 153 -23.84 -8.39 -6.48
C ARG A 153 -23.13 -8.10 -7.82
N GLU A 154 -23.88 -7.81 -8.88
CA GLU A 154 -23.30 -7.53 -10.19
C GLU A 154 -22.40 -6.28 -10.11
N ALA A 155 -22.82 -5.24 -9.42
CA ALA A 155 -22.02 -4.03 -9.26
C ALA A 155 -20.69 -4.28 -8.54
N ILE A 156 -20.68 -5.02 -7.43
CA ILE A 156 -19.44 -5.32 -6.71
C ILE A 156 -18.55 -6.31 -7.50
N ASN A 157 -19.15 -7.27 -8.22
CA ASN A 157 -18.40 -8.24 -9.02
C ASN A 157 -17.65 -7.58 -10.18
N VAL A 158 -18.09 -6.42 -10.70
CA VAL A 158 -17.29 -5.64 -11.65
C VAL A 158 -15.96 -5.23 -11.03
N VAL A 159 -15.95 -4.80 -9.77
CA VAL A 159 -14.73 -4.40 -9.05
C VAL A 159 -13.86 -5.61 -8.75
N ARG A 160 -14.48 -6.74 -8.32
CA ARG A 160 -13.79 -8.00 -8.02
C ARG A 160 -13.14 -8.61 -9.26
N ARG A 161 -13.85 -8.69 -10.38
CA ARG A 161 -13.29 -9.17 -11.66
C ARG A 161 -12.06 -8.38 -12.09
N ARG A 162 -12.09 -7.06 -11.93
CA ARG A 162 -10.92 -6.22 -12.23
C ARG A 162 -9.72 -6.55 -11.35
N ALA A 163 -9.96 -6.94 -10.11
CA ALA A 163 -8.92 -7.32 -9.15
C ALA A 163 -8.49 -8.78 -9.29
N HIS A 164 -9.12 -9.56 -10.17
CA HIS A 164 -8.99 -11.02 -10.28
C HIS A 164 -9.40 -11.74 -8.99
N ALA A 165 -10.18 -11.09 -8.14
CA ALA A 165 -10.76 -11.73 -6.96
C ALA A 165 -11.97 -12.58 -7.36
N PRO A 166 -12.25 -13.71 -6.68
CA PRO A 166 -13.43 -14.52 -6.92
C PRO A 166 -14.73 -13.72 -6.87
N GLU A 167 -15.66 -14.01 -7.77
CA GLU A 167 -16.98 -13.39 -7.75
C GLU A 167 -17.80 -13.94 -6.59
N ILE A 168 -18.63 -13.09 -6.00
CA ILE A 168 -19.55 -13.49 -4.93
C ILE A 168 -20.93 -13.84 -5.49
N THR A 169 -21.68 -14.60 -4.70
CA THR A 169 -23.06 -15.02 -4.97
C THR A 169 -24.07 -14.04 -4.33
N ASP A 170 -25.36 -14.21 -4.67
CA ASP A 170 -26.44 -13.43 -4.04
C ASP A 170 -26.52 -13.66 -2.52
N SER A 171 -26.20 -14.87 -2.05
CA SER A 171 -26.23 -15.21 -0.63
C SER A 171 -25.12 -14.56 0.20
N GLU A 172 -24.02 -14.19 -0.45
CA GLU A 172 -22.88 -13.51 0.18
C GLU A 172 -23.03 -11.99 0.14
N MET A 173 -23.93 -11.48 -0.72
CA MET A 173 -24.10 -10.04 -0.89
C MET A 173 -24.88 -9.43 0.26
N THR A 174 -24.18 -8.90 1.24
CA THR A 174 -24.72 -8.22 2.41
C THR A 174 -24.10 -6.83 2.57
N MET A 175 -24.71 -5.99 3.41
CA MET A 175 -24.13 -4.70 3.76
C MET A 175 -22.79 -4.87 4.49
N ASP A 176 -22.70 -5.85 5.39
CA ASP A 176 -21.46 -6.14 6.12
C ASP A 176 -20.33 -6.52 5.16
N PHE A 177 -20.63 -7.40 4.17
CA PHE A 177 -19.66 -7.74 3.14
C PHE A 177 -19.21 -6.55 2.28
N LEU A 178 -20.08 -5.58 2.02
CA LEU A 178 -19.74 -4.38 1.26
C LEU A 178 -18.82 -3.43 2.04
N LEU A 179 -18.98 -3.38 3.38
CA LEU A 179 -18.26 -2.45 4.25
C LEU A 179 -16.90 -3.00 4.75
N ASP A 180 -16.68 -4.31 4.66
CA ASP A 180 -15.41 -4.99 4.97
C ASP A 180 -14.40 -4.85 3.82
#